data_96aee15160d24851089f17b92dec9f41
#
_entry.id   96aee15160d24851089f17b92dec9f41
#
_cell.length_a   1.000
_cell.length_b   1.000
_cell.length_c   1.000
_cell.angle_alpha   90.00
_cell.angle_beta   90.00
_cell.angle_gamma   90.00
#
_symmetry.space_group_name_H-M   'P 1'
#
loop_
_entity.id
_entity.type
_entity.pdbx_description
1 polymer ?
#
loop_
_entity_poly.entity_id
_entity_poly.type
_entity_poly.pdbx_seq_one_letter_code
_entity_poly.pdbx_strand_id
1 'polypeptide(L)'
;MDLPLIRLAVVDSTQTFLRRNPHLGFCVVVADRQSEGRGRQGNQWESAAGAGLWMSAALPAPSGVAPGLVLQRAMAAAAGVLDPGGHILGLKWPNDLVAWKHGHLVKLGGILGEQMGDRLILGLGVNLTAAPVIPGRAIPPACLKDLGLEFPSILGSAALIAKYWTSLTEEYQPLFKWPETGAAIRWEDGQGTCLGWEPDGRLKVVTAEGIRRLSAGEITGLG
;
A
#
# COMPACT_ATOMS: atom_id res chain seq x y z
N MET A 1 3.89 20.82 -2.04
CA MET A 1 2.52 21.40 -2.16
C MET A 1 1.72 20.94 -0.95
N ASP A 2 1.09 21.85 -0.21
CA ASP A 2 0.19 21.47 0.86
C ASP A 2 -1.20 21.21 0.26
N LEU A 3 -1.70 19.98 0.43
CA LEU A 3 -3.00 19.57 -0.10
C LEU A 3 -4.09 19.82 0.95
N PRO A 4 -5.25 20.38 0.56
CA PRO A 4 -6.42 20.45 1.45
C PRO A 4 -6.78 19.05 1.97
N LEU A 5 -7.06 18.93 3.27
CA LEU A 5 -7.45 17.69 3.91
C LEU A 5 -8.93 17.74 4.30
N ILE A 6 -9.68 16.76 3.81
CA ILE A 6 -11.11 16.57 4.05
C ILE A 6 -11.28 15.34 4.94
N ARG A 7 -11.88 15.51 6.12
CA ARG A 7 -12.25 14.41 7.01
C ARG A 7 -13.73 14.07 6.87
N LEU A 8 -14.02 12.80 6.71
CA LEU A 8 -15.37 12.24 6.62
C LEU A 8 -15.59 11.26 7.78
N ALA A 9 -16.70 11.36 8.49
CA ALA A 9 -17.03 10.41 9.55
C ALA A 9 -17.30 9.02 8.96
N VAL A 10 -18.10 8.95 7.89
CA VAL A 10 -18.41 7.71 7.17
C VAL A 10 -18.48 7.99 5.67
N VAL A 11 -17.94 7.09 4.87
CA VAL A 11 -18.04 7.12 3.40
C VAL A 11 -18.10 5.67 2.87
N ASP A 12 -18.57 5.47 1.65
CA ASP A 12 -18.46 4.17 0.98
C ASP A 12 -16.98 3.78 0.82
N SER A 13 -16.20 4.60 0.15
CA SER A 13 -14.76 4.49 -0.02
C SER A 13 -14.16 5.87 -0.29
N THR A 14 -13.04 6.19 0.39
CA THR A 14 -12.30 7.44 0.15
C THR A 14 -11.84 7.56 -1.31
N GLN A 15 -11.47 6.44 -1.93
CA GLN A 15 -11.10 6.35 -3.34
C GLN A 15 -12.30 6.66 -4.26
N THR A 16 -13.44 6.00 -4.02
CA THR A 16 -14.68 6.22 -4.76
C THR A 16 -15.18 7.64 -4.60
N PHE A 17 -15.08 8.21 -3.39
CA PHE A 17 -15.43 9.61 -3.12
C PHE A 17 -14.65 10.57 -4.01
N LEU A 18 -13.31 10.47 -4.04
CA LEU A 18 -12.48 11.33 -4.91
C LEU A 18 -12.76 11.14 -6.40
N ARG A 19 -13.05 9.91 -6.82
CA ARG A 19 -13.41 9.62 -8.20
C ARG A 19 -14.72 10.30 -8.63
N ARG A 20 -15.72 10.33 -7.74
CA ARG A 20 -17.04 10.95 -8.00
C ARG A 20 -17.02 12.47 -7.86
N ASN A 21 -15.99 13.03 -7.22
CA ASN A 21 -15.88 14.46 -6.95
C ASN A 21 -14.62 15.10 -7.56
N PRO A 22 -14.47 15.06 -8.91
CA PRO A 22 -13.29 15.61 -9.58
C PRO A 22 -13.13 17.12 -9.39
N HIS A 23 -14.22 17.84 -9.13
CA HIS A 23 -14.26 19.28 -8.87
C HIS A 23 -13.51 19.71 -7.60
N LEU A 24 -13.24 18.78 -6.67
CA LEU A 24 -12.44 19.07 -5.48
C LEU A 24 -10.95 19.31 -5.79
N GLY A 25 -10.52 19.08 -7.03
CA GLY A 25 -9.13 19.26 -7.42
C GLY A 25 -8.19 18.28 -6.72
N PHE A 26 -6.97 18.72 -6.44
CA PHE A 26 -5.98 17.94 -5.71
C PHE A 26 -6.18 18.11 -4.21
N CYS A 27 -6.46 17.04 -3.51
CA CYS A 27 -6.77 17.04 -2.08
C CYS A 27 -6.56 15.67 -1.45
N VAL A 28 -6.62 15.62 -0.13
CA VAL A 28 -6.57 14.40 0.68
C VAL A 28 -7.93 14.18 1.32
N VAL A 29 -8.43 12.97 1.29
CA VAL A 29 -9.64 12.55 2.02
C VAL A 29 -9.24 11.48 3.02
N VAL A 30 -9.67 11.66 4.27
CA VAL A 30 -9.52 10.69 5.36
C VAL A 30 -10.91 10.35 5.87
N ALA A 31 -11.20 9.07 6.07
CA ALA A 31 -12.45 8.62 6.66
C ALA A 31 -12.22 7.97 8.02
N ASP A 32 -13.13 8.19 8.95
CA ASP A 32 -13.13 7.47 10.22
C ASP A 32 -13.58 6.01 10.00
N ARG A 33 -14.48 5.78 9.01
CA ARG A 33 -14.99 4.48 8.60
C ARG A 33 -15.29 4.44 7.10
N GLN A 34 -15.02 3.30 6.47
CA GLN A 34 -15.54 3.01 5.12
C GLN A 34 -16.54 1.84 5.18
N SER A 35 -17.70 1.98 4.51
CA SER A 35 -18.68 0.89 4.40
C SER A 35 -18.38 -0.10 3.26
N GLU A 36 -17.70 0.38 2.22
CA GLU A 36 -17.34 -0.37 1.02
C GLU A 36 -15.88 -0.12 0.63
N GLY A 37 -14.96 -0.26 1.61
CA GLY A 37 -13.53 -0.09 1.37
C GLY A 37 -13.05 -1.00 0.24
N ARG A 38 -12.18 -0.48 -0.63
CA ARG A 38 -11.74 -1.18 -1.85
C ARG A 38 -10.29 -1.64 -1.73
N GLY A 39 -10.08 -2.91 -2.08
CA GLY A 39 -8.79 -3.49 -2.38
C GLY A 39 -8.62 -3.72 -3.90
N ARG A 40 -7.56 -4.41 -4.28
CA ARG A 40 -7.30 -4.82 -5.68
C ARG A 40 -8.23 -5.96 -6.11
N GLN A 41 -8.45 -6.08 -7.42
CA GLN A 41 -9.22 -7.17 -8.04
C GLN A 41 -10.63 -7.35 -7.45
N GLY A 42 -11.28 -6.26 -7.03
CA GLY A 42 -12.61 -6.31 -6.44
C GLY A 42 -12.67 -6.79 -4.99
N ASN A 43 -11.55 -7.09 -4.37
CA ASN A 43 -11.52 -7.44 -2.95
C ASN A 43 -12.02 -6.28 -2.09
N GLN A 44 -12.74 -6.59 -1.02
CA GLN A 44 -13.14 -5.62 -0.02
C GLN A 44 -11.98 -5.36 0.96
N TRP A 45 -11.85 -4.10 1.37
CA TRP A 45 -10.96 -3.68 2.46
C TRP A 45 -11.80 -3.31 3.68
N GLU A 46 -11.67 -4.07 4.75
CA GLU A 46 -12.38 -3.79 6.00
C GLU A 46 -11.82 -2.54 6.66
N SER A 47 -12.69 -1.59 7.00
CA SER A 47 -12.31 -0.27 7.51
C SER A 47 -13.17 0.09 8.71
N ALA A 48 -12.95 -0.59 9.83
CA ALA A 48 -13.68 -0.33 11.07
C ALA A 48 -13.33 1.06 11.63
N ALA A 49 -14.29 1.68 12.29
CA ALA A 49 -14.13 3.00 12.88
C ALA A 49 -13.01 3.03 13.93
N GLY A 50 -12.07 3.97 13.79
CA GLY A 50 -10.95 4.16 14.72
C GLY A 50 -9.87 3.07 14.68
N ALA A 51 -10.02 2.05 13.84
CA ALA A 51 -9.09 0.92 13.78
C ALA A 51 -7.85 1.20 12.91
N GLY A 52 -7.92 2.17 12.01
CA GLY A 52 -6.84 2.38 11.04
C GLY A 52 -6.83 3.75 10.38
N LEU A 53 -5.88 3.92 9.48
CA LEU A 53 -5.78 5.05 8.56
C LEU A 53 -6.43 4.65 7.23
N TRP A 54 -7.57 5.25 6.92
CA TRP A 54 -8.32 5.08 5.69
C TRP A 54 -8.26 6.38 4.91
N MET A 55 -7.34 6.50 3.95
CA MET A 55 -7.14 7.74 3.23
C MET A 55 -7.04 7.53 1.72
N SER A 56 -7.35 8.57 0.98
CA SER A 56 -6.99 8.69 -0.44
C SER A 56 -6.53 10.11 -0.75
N ALA A 57 -5.59 10.25 -1.67
CA ALA A 57 -5.15 11.53 -2.19
C ALA A 57 -5.36 11.58 -3.70
N ALA A 58 -5.88 12.70 -4.17
CA ALA A 58 -5.88 13.07 -5.58
C ALA A 58 -4.68 13.94 -5.87
N LEU A 59 -3.85 13.55 -6.82
CA LEU A 59 -2.56 14.12 -7.14
C LEU A 59 -2.44 14.32 -8.65
N PRO A 60 -1.55 15.19 -9.14
CA PRO A 60 -1.13 15.16 -10.53
C PRO A 60 -0.53 13.80 -10.88
N ALA A 61 -0.89 13.23 -12.02
CA ALA A 61 -0.29 11.99 -12.49
C ALA A 61 1.18 12.24 -12.85
N PRO A 62 2.13 11.47 -12.30
CA PRO A 62 3.53 11.64 -12.59
C PRO A 62 3.83 11.22 -14.04
N SER A 63 4.52 12.07 -14.79
CA SER A 63 4.95 11.77 -16.15
C SER A 63 6.18 10.86 -16.16
N GLY A 64 6.19 9.84 -17.03
CA GLY A 64 7.36 9.01 -17.25
C GLY A 64 7.70 8.01 -16.12
N VAL A 65 6.84 7.86 -15.13
CA VAL A 65 7.03 6.90 -14.03
C VAL A 65 6.08 5.71 -14.21
N ALA A 66 6.62 4.51 -14.18
CA ALA A 66 5.81 3.30 -14.30
C ALA A 66 4.82 3.18 -13.13
N PRO A 67 3.55 2.76 -13.38
CA PRO A 67 2.53 2.68 -12.33
C PRO A 67 2.93 1.83 -11.11
N GLY A 68 3.61 0.70 -11.34
CA GLY A 68 4.10 -0.17 -10.27
C GLY A 68 5.11 0.53 -9.36
N LEU A 69 6.01 1.33 -9.95
CA LEU A 69 6.99 2.10 -9.20
C LEU A 69 6.34 3.23 -8.39
N VAL A 70 5.29 3.88 -8.94
CA VAL A 70 4.51 4.88 -8.21
C VAL A 70 3.93 4.29 -6.93
N LEU A 71 3.30 3.12 -7.01
CA LEU A 71 2.72 2.45 -5.84
C LEU A 71 3.78 2.06 -4.81
N GLN A 72 4.92 1.56 -5.25
CA GLN A 72 6.02 1.17 -4.36
C GLN A 72 6.61 2.39 -3.63
N ARG A 73 6.86 3.49 -4.35
CA ARG A 73 7.35 4.75 -3.76
C ARG A 73 6.32 5.33 -2.76
N ALA A 74 5.05 5.35 -3.14
CA ALA A 74 3.98 5.84 -2.27
C ALA A 74 3.85 4.99 -0.99
N MET A 75 4.00 3.66 -1.10
CA MET A 75 3.98 2.77 0.06
C MET A 75 5.24 2.92 0.92
N ALA A 76 6.41 3.07 0.29
CA ALA A 76 7.66 3.32 1.01
C ALA A 76 7.60 4.63 1.82
N ALA A 77 7.04 5.70 1.24
CA ALA A 77 6.80 6.95 1.95
C ALA A 77 5.85 6.76 3.14
N ALA A 78 4.77 5.99 2.98
CA ALA A 78 3.87 5.66 4.08
C ALA A 78 4.59 4.86 5.19
N ALA A 79 5.41 3.87 4.82
CA ALA A 79 6.24 3.12 5.75
C ALA A 79 7.17 4.04 6.55
N GLY A 80 7.88 4.97 5.88
CA GLY A 80 8.79 5.91 6.54
C GLY A 80 8.10 6.88 7.51
N VAL A 81 6.84 7.22 7.28
CA VAL A 81 6.05 8.04 8.23
C VAL A 81 5.57 7.23 9.43
N LEU A 82 5.19 5.96 9.21
CA LEU A 82 4.62 5.09 10.23
C LEU A 82 5.68 4.34 11.05
N ASP A 83 6.88 4.21 10.52
CA ASP A 83 8.07 3.62 11.16
C ASP A 83 9.29 4.51 10.88
N PRO A 84 9.41 5.69 11.53
CA PRO A 84 10.50 6.63 11.27
C PRO A 84 11.88 6.05 11.56
N GLY A 85 11.97 5.06 12.41
CA GLY A 85 13.20 4.33 12.68
C GLY A 85 13.61 3.38 11.57
N GLY A 86 12.67 2.99 10.70
CA GLY A 86 12.90 2.06 9.60
C GLY A 86 13.29 0.66 10.04
N HIS A 87 12.80 0.19 11.20
CA HIS A 87 13.25 -1.05 11.83
C HIS A 87 12.25 -2.21 11.75
N ILE A 88 11.02 -1.96 11.32
CA ILE A 88 9.91 -2.93 11.42
C ILE A 88 9.19 -3.13 10.10
N LEU A 89 8.87 -2.03 9.39
CA LEU A 89 8.00 -2.10 8.22
C LEU A 89 8.77 -2.43 6.94
N GLY A 90 8.23 -3.38 6.18
CA GLY A 90 8.69 -3.78 4.87
C GLY A 90 7.59 -3.68 3.82
N LEU A 91 7.98 -3.86 2.56
CA LEU A 91 7.05 -3.90 1.43
C LEU A 91 6.94 -5.31 0.88
N LYS A 92 5.71 -5.77 0.67
CA LYS A 92 5.43 -6.96 -0.13
C LYS A 92 4.93 -6.53 -1.50
N TRP A 93 5.61 -7.02 -2.55
CA TRP A 93 5.18 -6.79 -3.93
C TRP A 93 3.75 -7.30 -4.17
N PRO A 94 2.93 -6.54 -4.90
CA PRO A 94 3.28 -5.27 -5.53
C PRO A 94 2.92 -4.03 -4.69
N ASN A 95 2.11 -4.14 -3.62
CA ASN A 95 1.44 -2.99 -3.02
C ASN A 95 1.06 -3.15 -1.55
N ASP A 96 1.64 -4.11 -0.84
CA ASP A 96 1.29 -4.37 0.56
C ASP A 96 2.36 -3.85 1.52
N LEU A 97 1.91 -3.27 2.63
CA LEU A 97 2.71 -2.95 3.81
C LEU A 97 2.72 -4.16 4.74
N VAL A 98 3.90 -4.64 5.09
CA VAL A 98 4.08 -5.88 5.85
C VAL A 98 5.12 -5.72 6.94
N ALA A 99 5.13 -6.66 7.88
CA ALA A 99 6.19 -6.82 8.88
C ALA A 99 6.39 -8.30 9.21
N TRP A 100 7.51 -8.61 9.84
CA TRP A 100 7.72 -9.90 10.48
C TRP A 100 7.21 -9.85 11.92
N LYS A 101 6.35 -10.80 12.30
CA LYS A 101 5.83 -10.99 13.66
C LYS A 101 5.97 -12.45 14.05
N HIS A 102 6.77 -12.74 15.08
CA HIS A 102 7.03 -14.11 15.55
C HIS A 102 7.48 -15.08 14.43
N GLY A 103 8.32 -14.62 13.51
CA GLY A 103 8.81 -15.43 12.39
C GLY A 103 7.84 -15.60 11.21
N HIS A 104 6.67 -14.96 11.26
CA HIS A 104 5.67 -14.99 10.19
C HIS A 104 5.47 -13.61 9.58
N LEU A 105 5.32 -13.55 8.25
CA LEU A 105 4.97 -12.32 7.56
C LEU A 105 3.51 -11.97 7.86
N VAL A 106 3.24 -10.72 8.26
CA VAL A 106 1.89 -10.21 8.53
C VAL A 106 1.61 -8.97 7.68
N LYS A 107 0.34 -8.76 7.30
CA LYS A 107 -0.09 -7.64 6.49
C LYS A 107 -0.71 -6.54 7.35
N LEU A 108 -0.17 -5.34 7.26
CA LEU A 108 -0.62 -4.16 7.99
C LEU A 108 -1.44 -3.21 7.13
N GLY A 109 -1.15 -3.19 5.83
CA GLY A 109 -1.79 -2.23 4.95
C GLY A 109 -1.67 -2.58 3.48
N GLY A 110 -2.26 -1.74 2.64
CA GLY A 110 -2.17 -1.83 1.20
C GLY A 110 -2.48 -0.50 0.52
N ILE A 111 -1.91 -0.31 -0.66
CA ILE A 111 -2.14 0.86 -1.50
C ILE A 111 -2.85 0.46 -2.80
N LEU A 112 -3.76 1.32 -3.25
CA LEU A 112 -4.48 1.20 -4.51
C LEU A 112 -4.29 2.48 -5.33
N GLY A 113 -3.84 2.38 -6.57
CA GLY A 113 -3.70 3.51 -7.50
C GLY A 113 -4.67 3.41 -8.66
N GLU A 114 -5.33 4.51 -8.98
CA GLU A 114 -6.17 4.68 -10.16
C GLU A 114 -5.78 5.97 -10.89
N GLN A 115 -5.41 5.86 -12.16
CA GLN A 115 -5.13 7.04 -12.98
C GLN A 115 -6.35 7.39 -13.85
N MET A 116 -6.73 8.66 -13.85
CA MET A 116 -7.84 9.21 -14.62
C MET A 116 -7.35 10.46 -15.36
N GLY A 117 -6.90 10.28 -16.59
CA GLY A 117 -6.25 11.36 -17.36
C GLY A 117 -4.96 11.83 -16.70
N ASP A 118 -4.89 13.10 -16.39
CA ASP A 118 -3.78 13.77 -15.69
C ASP A 118 -3.86 13.66 -14.16
N ARG A 119 -4.87 12.98 -13.64
CA ARG A 119 -5.12 12.82 -12.21
C ARG A 119 -4.82 11.39 -11.76
N LEU A 120 -4.02 11.27 -10.70
CA LEU A 120 -3.75 10.03 -10.00
C LEU A 120 -4.50 10.04 -8.65
N ILE A 121 -5.26 9.01 -8.36
CA ILE A 121 -5.85 8.79 -7.04
C ILE A 121 -5.12 7.63 -6.38
N LEU A 122 -4.45 7.92 -5.26
CA LEU A 122 -3.80 6.92 -4.41
C LEU A 122 -4.64 6.70 -3.16
N GLY A 123 -5.11 5.47 -2.94
CA GLY A 123 -5.80 5.06 -1.72
C GLY A 123 -4.89 4.22 -0.84
N LEU A 124 -4.84 4.52 0.45
CA LEU A 124 -4.08 3.78 1.46
C LEU A 124 -4.99 3.33 2.59
N GLY A 125 -4.95 2.03 2.88
CA GLY A 125 -5.51 1.46 4.08
C GLY A 125 -4.42 0.87 4.96
N VAL A 126 -4.33 1.30 6.22
CA VAL A 126 -3.40 0.73 7.21
C VAL A 126 -4.11 0.45 8.51
N ASN A 127 -3.98 -0.75 9.01
CA ASN A 127 -4.45 -1.16 10.32
C ASN A 127 -3.53 -0.55 11.40
N LEU A 128 -4.05 0.36 12.21
CA LEU A 128 -3.27 1.05 13.25
C LEU A 128 -3.43 0.40 14.62
N THR A 129 -4.67 0.26 15.09
CA THR A 129 -4.99 -0.17 16.45
C THR A 129 -5.66 -1.54 16.51
N ALA A 130 -6.29 -1.97 15.44
CA ALA A 130 -6.89 -3.29 15.29
C ALA A 130 -6.84 -3.74 13.83
N ALA A 131 -6.83 -5.05 13.61
CA ALA A 131 -6.88 -5.67 12.30
C ALA A 131 -8.08 -6.64 12.22
N PRO A 132 -8.67 -6.85 11.04
CA PRO A 132 -9.72 -7.83 10.85
C PRO A 132 -9.18 -9.26 11.04
N VAL A 133 -10.05 -10.18 11.45
CA VAL A 133 -9.74 -11.61 11.46
C VAL A 133 -10.23 -12.22 10.15
N ILE A 134 -9.31 -12.63 9.29
CA ILE A 134 -9.62 -13.24 7.99
C ILE A 134 -9.03 -14.66 7.97
N PRO A 135 -9.85 -15.69 8.23
CA PRO A 135 -9.37 -17.07 8.23
C PRO A 135 -8.79 -17.51 6.88
N GLY A 136 -7.78 -18.38 6.92
CA GLY A 136 -7.22 -19.00 5.71
C GLY A 136 -6.31 -18.11 4.85
N ARG A 137 -6.00 -16.88 5.28
CA ARG A 137 -5.03 -16.05 4.58
C ARG A 137 -3.60 -16.52 4.85
N ALA A 138 -2.82 -16.74 3.78
CA ALA A 138 -1.41 -17.11 3.86
C ALA A 138 -0.57 -16.04 4.60
N ILE A 139 -0.94 -14.77 4.46
CA ILE A 139 -0.35 -13.65 5.19
C ILE A 139 -1.48 -13.01 6.00
N PRO A 140 -1.56 -13.30 7.33
CA PRO A 140 -2.65 -12.81 8.15
C PRO A 140 -2.57 -11.30 8.36
N PRO A 141 -3.72 -10.61 8.55
CA PRO A 141 -3.74 -9.22 8.94
C PRO A 141 -3.17 -9.01 10.36
N ALA A 142 -2.48 -7.88 10.55
CA ALA A 142 -2.04 -7.36 11.84
C ALA A 142 -2.19 -5.84 11.86
N CYS A 143 -1.99 -5.21 13.01
CA CYS A 143 -1.99 -3.76 13.17
C CYS A 143 -0.66 -3.24 13.73
N LEU A 144 -0.38 -1.92 13.60
CA LEU A 144 0.86 -1.32 14.09
C LEU A 144 1.01 -1.48 15.61
N LYS A 145 -0.09 -1.36 16.34
CA LYS A 145 -0.11 -1.55 17.80
C LYS A 145 0.41 -2.93 18.22
N ASP A 146 0.13 -3.97 17.44
CA ASP A 146 0.61 -5.33 17.69
C ASP A 146 2.13 -5.47 17.57
N LEU A 147 2.78 -4.50 16.94
CA LEU A 147 4.23 -4.45 16.71
C LEU A 147 4.92 -3.43 17.62
N GLY A 148 4.17 -2.79 18.53
CA GLY A 148 4.70 -1.76 19.41
C GLY A 148 5.04 -0.45 18.69
N LEU A 149 4.52 -0.23 17.48
CA LEU A 149 4.71 1.02 16.75
C LEU A 149 3.72 2.08 17.22
N GLU A 150 4.26 3.24 17.54
CA GLU A 150 3.49 4.46 17.83
C GLU A 150 3.40 5.30 16.55
N PHE A 151 2.25 5.94 16.35
CA PHE A 151 2.03 6.86 15.24
C PHE A 151 1.50 8.20 15.80
N PRO A 152 1.80 9.36 15.15
CA PRO A 152 1.45 10.67 15.70
C PRO A 152 -0.06 10.80 15.93
N SER A 153 -0.81 11.06 14.91
CA SER A 153 -2.26 11.05 14.87
C SER A 153 -2.71 10.63 13.47
N ILE A 154 -3.94 10.16 13.34
CA ILE A 154 -4.46 9.75 12.02
C ILE A 154 -4.34 10.90 11.01
N LEU A 155 -4.76 12.10 11.37
CA LEU A 155 -4.70 13.27 10.48
C LEU A 155 -3.27 13.75 10.25
N GLY A 156 -2.42 13.72 11.27
CA GLY A 156 -1.01 14.08 11.15
C GLY A 156 -0.26 13.11 10.23
N SER A 157 -0.47 11.81 10.40
CA SER A 157 0.10 10.81 9.51
C SER A 157 -0.40 10.95 8.07
N ALA A 158 -1.71 11.18 7.88
CA ALA A 158 -2.29 11.39 6.56
C ALA A 158 -1.70 12.61 5.84
N ALA A 159 -1.60 13.75 6.55
CA ALA A 159 -1.03 14.98 5.99
C ALA A 159 0.43 14.79 5.59
N LEU A 160 1.23 14.13 6.44
CA LEU A 160 2.64 13.89 6.18
C LEU A 160 2.85 12.90 5.03
N ILE A 161 2.10 11.80 4.99
CA ILE A 161 2.14 10.84 3.87
C ILE A 161 1.77 11.55 2.56
N ALA A 162 0.69 12.34 2.55
CA ALA A 162 0.25 13.06 1.37
C ALA A 162 1.29 14.09 0.89
N LYS A 163 1.99 14.76 1.80
CA LYS A 163 3.10 15.66 1.47
C LYS A 163 4.20 14.91 0.71
N TYR A 164 4.61 13.73 1.16
CA TYR A 164 5.60 12.92 0.44
C TYR A 164 5.07 12.41 -0.91
N TRP A 165 3.79 12.11 -1.00
CA TRP A 165 3.18 11.68 -2.27
C TRP A 165 3.16 12.76 -3.34
N THR A 166 3.23 14.06 -2.97
CA THR A 166 3.31 15.14 -3.97
C THR A 166 4.66 15.18 -4.71
N SER A 167 5.68 14.53 -4.18
CA SER A 167 7.03 14.55 -4.77
C SER A 167 7.60 13.16 -5.04
N LEU A 168 6.89 12.12 -5.15
CA LEU A 168 7.24 10.70 -5.35
C LEU A 168 8.68 10.36 -5.87
N THR A 169 9.57 11.36 -5.88
CA THR A 169 10.97 11.31 -6.32
C THR A 169 11.93 10.92 -5.20
N GLU A 170 11.52 11.03 -3.94
CA GLU A 170 12.36 10.67 -2.80
C GLU A 170 12.31 9.16 -2.56
N GLU A 171 13.47 8.55 -2.47
CA GLU A 171 13.60 7.12 -2.23
C GLU A 171 13.58 6.84 -0.72
N TYR A 172 12.40 6.61 -0.17
CA TYR A 172 12.31 5.94 1.11
C TYR A 172 12.75 4.49 0.96
N GLN A 173 13.59 4.03 1.87
CA GLN A 173 14.02 2.64 1.91
C GLN A 173 13.24 1.91 2.99
N PRO A 174 12.34 0.98 2.65
CA PRO A 174 11.71 0.10 3.65
C PRO A 174 12.78 -0.82 4.24
N LEU A 175 12.54 -1.34 5.45
CA LEU A 175 13.44 -2.28 6.09
C LEU A 175 13.77 -3.49 5.21
N PHE A 176 12.77 -4.01 4.52
CA PHE A 176 12.94 -5.13 3.59
C PHE A 176 11.90 -5.06 2.46
N LYS A 177 12.21 -5.80 1.38
CA LYS A 177 11.28 -6.03 0.25
C LYS A 177 11.02 -7.53 0.14
N TRP A 178 9.76 -7.93 0.11
CA TRP A 178 9.37 -9.31 -0.08
C TRP A 178 8.61 -9.49 -1.41
N PRO A 179 8.91 -10.50 -2.25
CA PRO A 179 9.93 -11.51 -2.03
C PRO A 179 11.34 -10.95 -2.19
N GLU A 180 12.26 -11.49 -1.42
CA GLU A 180 13.68 -11.25 -1.60
C GLU A 180 14.24 -12.07 -2.77
N THR A 181 15.41 -11.69 -3.25
CA THR A 181 16.10 -12.44 -4.30
C THR A 181 16.43 -13.86 -3.81
N GLY A 182 16.10 -14.85 -4.63
CA GLY A 182 16.24 -16.27 -4.28
C GLY A 182 14.98 -16.90 -3.69
N ALA A 183 13.98 -16.12 -3.29
CA ALA A 183 12.73 -16.68 -2.76
C ALA A 183 11.96 -17.45 -3.82
N ALA A 184 11.52 -18.67 -3.48
CA ALA A 184 10.60 -19.45 -4.29
C ALA A 184 9.18 -18.91 -4.09
N ILE A 185 8.51 -18.55 -5.18
CA ILE A 185 7.20 -17.90 -5.16
C ILE A 185 6.24 -18.52 -6.14
N ARG A 186 4.94 -18.38 -5.83
CA ARG A 186 3.82 -18.72 -6.70
C ARG A 186 2.95 -17.50 -6.95
N TRP A 187 2.39 -17.40 -8.15
CA TRP A 187 1.36 -16.44 -8.55
C TRP A 187 0.25 -17.20 -9.32
N GLU A 188 -0.79 -16.47 -9.74
CA GLU A 188 -2.01 -17.05 -10.31
C GLU A 188 -1.75 -18.10 -11.43
N ASP A 189 -0.87 -17.78 -12.38
CA ASP A 189 -0.60 -18.58 -13.59
C ASP A 189 0.82 -19.19 -13.62
N GLY A 190 1.51 -19.29 -12.47
CA GLY A 190 2.84 -19.86 -12.45
C GLY A 190 3.57 -19.87 -11.10
N GLN A 191 4.79 -20.37 -11.16
CA GLN A 191 5.73 -20.38 -10.04
C GLN A 191 7.16 -20.22 -10.54
N GLY A 192 8.04 -19.79 -9.66
CA GLY A 192 9.45 -19.61 -9.97
C GLY A 192 10.24 -19.01 -8.82
N THR A 193 11.47 -18.62 -9.11
CA THR A 193 12.37 -17.98 -8.14
C THR A 193 12.47 -16.48 -8.42
N CYS A 194 12.33 -15.67 -7.39
CA CYS A 194 12.51 -14.23 -7.48
C CYS A 194 13.96 -13.89 -7.81
N LEU A 195 14.18 -13.09 -8.84
CA LEU A 195 15.48 -12.52 -9.21
C LEU A 195 15.66 -11.08 -8.72
N GLY A 196 14.61 -10.47 -8.17
CA GLY A 196 14.62 -9.12 -7.62
C GLY A 196 13.53 -8.22 -8.19
N TRP A 197 13.45 -7.03 -7.63
CA TRP A 197 12.54 -5.97 -8.06
C TRP A 197 13.26 -5.10 -9.08
N GLU A 198 12.64 -4.88 -10.24
CA GLU A 198 13.24 -4.04 -11.30
C GLU A 198 13.00 -2.55 -11.01
N PRO A 199 13.83 -1.65 -11.59
CA PRO A 199 13.71 -0.20 -11.40
C PRO A 199 12.36 0.39 -11.84
N ASP A 200 11.60 -0.30 -12.69
CA ASP A 200 10.26 0.09 -13.12
C ASP A 200 9.14 -0.47 -12.23
N GLY A 201 9.49 -1.15 -11.14
CA GLY A 201 8.56 -1.70 -10.18
C GLY A 201 8.05 -3.11 -10.51
N ARG A 202 8.48 -3.70 -11.63
CA ARG A 202 8.16 -5.10 -11.94
C ARG A 202 8.96 -6.06 -11.07
N LEU A 203 8.39 -7.24 -10.86
CA LEU A 203 9.10 -8.35 -10.22
C LEU A 203 9.70 -9.25 -11.29
N LYS A 204 11.02 -9.41 -11.27
CA LYS A 204 11.74 -10.32 -12.15
C LYS A 204 11.80 -11.70 -11.51
N VAL A 205 11.41 -12.71 -12.27
CA VAL A 205 11.39 -14.10 -11.81
C VAL A 205 12.01 -15.02 -12.87
N VAL A 206 12.60 -16.13 -12.44
CA VAL A 206 13.00 -17.21 -13.33
C VAL A 206 12.05 -18.39 -13.13
N THR A 207 11.58 -18.95 -14.24
CA THR A 207 10.71 -20.13 -14.33
C THR A 207 11.42 -21.23 -15.11
N ALA A 208 10.82 -22.41 -15.21
CA ALA A 208 11.32 -23.49 -16.07
C ALA A 208 11.41 -23.08 -17.56
N GLU A 209 10.60 -22.10 -17.99
CA GLU A 209 10.50 -21.60 -19.36
C GLU A 209 11.41 -20.39 -19.63
N GLY A 210 12.08 -19.87 -18.60
CA GLY A 210 12.96 -18.71 -18.69
C GLY A 210 12.56 -17.55 -17.79
N ILE A 211 13.08 -16.35 -18.10
CA ILE A 211 12.87 -15.15 -17.30
C ILE A 211 11.51 -14.51 -17.64
N ARG A 212 10.70 -14.27 -16.63
CA ARG A 212 9.45 -13.49 -16.71
C ARG A 212 9.54 -12.20 -15.88
N ARG A 213 8.73 -11.22 -16.26
CA ARG A 213 8.56 -9.94 -15.55
C ARG A 213 7.09 -9.75 -15.21
N LEU A 214 6.80 -9.80 -13.92
CA LEU A 214 5.44 -9.64 -13.41
C LEU A 214 5.19 -8.15 -13.14
N SER A 215 4.12 -7.60 -13.70
CA SER A 215 3.71 -6.20 -13.48
C SER A 215 2.57 -6.06 -12.47
N ALA A 216 1.85 -7.15 -12.21
CA ALA A 216 0.72 -7.21 -11.27
C ALA A 216 0.52 -8.66 -10.81
N GLY A 217 -0.39 -8.88 -9.88
CA GLY A 217 -0.76 -10.19 -9.36
C GLY A 217 -0.62 -10.27 -7.84
N GLU A 218 -1.11 -11.34 -7.26
CA GLU A 218 -0.85 -11.71 -5.87
C GLU A 218 0.23 -12.80 -5.86
N ILE A 219 1.21 -12.65 -4.96
CA ILE A 219 2.29 -13.63 -4.82
C ILE A 219 2.30 -14.23 -3.42
N THR A 220 2.63 -15.51 -3.34
CA THR A 220 2.82 -16.27 -2.09
C THR A 220 4.16 -17.00 -2.12
N GLY A 221 4.76 -17.24 -0.95
CA GLY A 221 5.94 -18.09 -0.83
C GLY A 221 5.58 -19.56 -1.10
N LEU A 222 6.48 -20.28 -1.72
CA LEU A 222 6.48 -21.74 -1.67
C LEU A 222 7.25 -22.11 -0.40
N GLY A 223 6.54 -22.60 0.62
CA GLY A 223 7.12 -23.06 1.88
C GLY A 223 8.06 -24.26 1.69
#